data_51d2bff7b88932019a9a2274f4a53f2e
#
_entry.id   51d2bff7b88932019a9a2274f4a53f2e
#
_cell.length_a   1.000
_cell.length_b   1.000
_cell.length_c   1.000
_cell.angle_alpha   90.00
_cell.angle_beta   90.00
_cell.angle_gamma   90.00
#
_symmetry.space_group_name_H-M   'P 1'
#
loop_
_entity.id
_entity.type
_entity.pdbx_description
1 polymer ?
#
loop_
_entity_poly.entity_id
_entity_poly.type
_entity_poly.pdbx_seq_one_letter_code
_entity_poly.pdbx_strand_id
1 'polypeptide(L)'
;MMAISFIRFTFLVGVGTSVLLAQTIGFDQSAAGSLPTGWTSAMTHNGGAPKWEILKEESAPSKPNVLAQTSTDRTSGRFPLAIYDKASIRDGSLTVTFKTISGKGDQAAGLVWRYQDPDNYYIVRANALEDNVVLYKVERRERVSLAPKGSPAKTYGVQHKIPKQTWTRLAVTFAGNVFTVSVDGQKIMEVEDQTFSGPGKVGLWTKADSVTYFDDFKIESK
;
A
#
# COMPACT_ATOMS: atom_id res chain seq x y z
N MET A 1 -63.57 28.03 -23.89
CA MET A 1 -62.89 26.72 -23.85
C MET A 1 -61.39 26.99 -23.87
N MET A 2 -60.74 26.94 -22.72
CA MET A 2 -59.29 27.20 -22.58
C MET A 2 -58.56 25.86 -22.50
N ALA A 3 -57.67 25.60 -23.48
CA ALA A 3 -56.88 24.38 -23.54
C ALA A 3 -55.62 24.57 -22.66
N ILE A 4 -55.47 23.73 -21.61
CA ILE A 4 -54.31 23.68 -20.74
C ILE A 4 -53.33 22.69 -21.37
N SER A 5 -52.16 23.20 -21.79
CA SER A 5 -51.06 22.39 -22.33
C SER A 5 -50.16 21.90 -21.18
N PHE A 6 -50.11 20.59 -20.97
CA PHE A 6 -49.17 20.00 -19.99
C PHE A 6 -47.81 19.77 -20.65
N ILE A 7 -46.80 20.49 -20.17
CA ILE A 7 -45.39 20.27 -20.52
C ILE A 7 -44.87 19.09 -19.64
N ARG A 8 -44.55 17.96 -20.29
CA ARG A 8 -43.85 16.85 -19.63
C ARG A 8 -42.34 17.13 -19.59
N PHE A 9 -41.81 17.32 -18.40
CA PHE A 9 -40.35 17.31 -18.18
C PHE A 9 -39.85 15.87 -18.10
N THR A 10 -39.08 15.43 -19.08
CA THR A 10 -38.35 14.15 -19.01
C THR A 10 -37.00 14.40 -18.32
N PHE A 11 -36.85 13.87 -17.10
CA PHE A 11 -35.57 13.86 -16.43
C PHE A 11 -34.70 12.77 -17.08
N LEU A 12 -33.62 13.18 -17.75
CA LEU A 12 -32.57 12.28 -18.20
C LEU A 12 -31.68 11.99 -17.00
N VAL A 13 -31.79 10.81 -16.42
CA VAL A 13 -30.83 10.32 -15.40
C VAL A 13 -29.58 9.89 -16.15
N GLY A 14 -28.57 10.76 -16.14
CA GLY A 14 -27.25 10.41 -16.64
C GLY A 14 -26.60 9.36 -15.74
N VAL A 15 -26.48 8.13 -16.21
CA VAL A 15 -25.67 7.09 -15.57
C VAL A 15 -24.21 7.47 -15.82
N GLY A 16 -23.59 8.12 -14.85
CA GLY A 16 -22.16 8.39 -14.85
C GLY A 16 -21.38 7.09 -14.78
N THR A 17 -20.78 6.66 -15.88
CA THR A 17 -19.79 5.59 -15.90
C THR A 17 -18.52 6.10 -15.20
N SER A 18 -18.26 5.64 -13.97
CA SER A 18 -16.97 5.86 -13.31
C SER A 18 -15.89 5.16 -14.12
N VAL A 19 -15.00 5.92 -14.73
CA VAL A 19 -13.82 5.38 -15.42
C VAL A 19 -12.84 4.90 -14.35
N LEU A 20 -12.63 3.60 -14.25
CA LEU A 20 -11.59 3.02 -13.40
C LEU A 20 -10.22 3.33 -14.05
N LEU A 21 -9.46 4.22 -13.43
CA LEU A 21 -8.09 4.52 -13.88
C LEU A 21 -7.14 3.51 -13.23
N ALA A 22 -6.66 2.55 -14.02
CA ALA A 22 -5.65 1.59 -13.62
C ALA A 22 -4.28 2.03 -14.13
N GLN A 23 -3.29 2.08 -13.26
CA GLN A 23 -1.90 2.38 -13.59
C GLN A 23 -0.99 1.33 -12.95
N THR A 24 -0.12 0.70 -13.75
CA THR A 24 0.99 -0.12 -13.26
C THR A 24 2.28 0.67 -13.35
N ILE A 25 2.98 0.80 -12.25
CA ILE A 25 4.28 1.44 -12.14
C ILE A 25 5.32 0.32 -12.14
N GLY A 26 5.96 0.12 -13.28
CA GLY A 26 7.12 -0.74 -13.43
C GLY A 26 8.41 0.04 -13.19
N PHE A 27 9.48 -0.67 -12.92
CA PHE A 27 10.78 -0.08 -12.60
C PHE A 27 11.84 -0.29 -13.71
N ASP A 28 11.50 -1.01 -14.77
CA ASP A 28 12.41 -1.48 -15.82
C ASP A 28 13.10 -0.36 -16.58
N GLN A 29 12.44 0.79 -16.73
CA GLN A 29 12.97 1.96 -17.42
C GLN A 29 13.70 2.94 -16.48
N SER A 30 13.80 2.61 -15.20
CA SER A 30 14.41 3.50 -14.19
C SER A 30 15.90 3.25 -14.08
N ALA A 31 16.66 4.33 -13.86
CA ALA A 31 18.11 4.25 -13.68
C ALA A 31 18.46 3.51 -12.37
N ALA A 32 19.43 2.59 -12.43
CA ALA A 32 19.89 1.86 -11.26
C ALA A 32 20.56 2.77 -10.21
N GLY A 33 20.51 2.37 -8.95
CA GLY A 33 21.22 3.00 -7.84
C GLY A 33 20.54 4.23 -7.23
N SER A 34 19.33 4.60 -7.67
CA SER A 34 18.58 5.74 -7.13
C SER A 34 17.09 5.47 -7.07
N LEU A 35 16.39 6.26 -6.27
CA LEU A 35 14.92 6.26 -6.23
C LEU A 35 14.37 6.82 -7.55
N PRO A 36 13.35 6.18 -8.18
CA PRO A 36 12.81 6.64 -9.45
C PRO A 36 12.16 8.03 -9.37
N THR A 37 12.15 8.75 -10.49
CA THR A 37 11.42 10.03 -10.61
C THR A 37 9.94 9.84 -10.31
N GLY A 38 9.39 10.72 -9.49
CA GLY A 38 8.00 10.68 -9.04
C GLY A 38 7.79 9.86 -7.77
N TRP A 39 8.89 9.47 -7.13
CA TRP A 39 8.88 8.87 -5.80
C TRP A 39 9.65 9.74 -4.81
N THR A 40 9.18 9.81 -3.58
CA THR A 40 9.83 10.48 -2.45
C THR A 40 10.15 9.47 -1.35
N SER A 41 11.39 9.50 -0.86
CA SER A 41 11.78 8.74 0.34
C SER A 41 11.34 9.49 1.59
N ALA A 42 10.66 8.80 2.50
CA ALA A 42 10.26 9.32 3.80
C ALA A 42 10.49 8.27 4.89
N MET A 43 10.32 8.67 6.15
CA MET A 43 10.48 7.76 7.28
C MET A 43 9.64 8.22 8.46
N THR A 44 8.91 7.29 9.08
CA THR A 44 8.32 7.50 10.39
C THR A 44 9.35 7.16 11.46
N HIS A 45 9.41 7.96 12.52
CA HIS A 45 10.33 7.89 13.64
C HIS A 45 11.81 8.16 13.26
N ASN A 46 12.72 7.71 14.11
CA ASN A 46 14.16 7.98 14.02
C ASN A 46 14.92 6.72 13.61
N GLY A 47 16.17 6.88 13.21
CA GLY A 47 17.08 5.83 12.76
C GLY A 47 17.88 6.29 11.56
N GLY A 48 18.70 5.42 11.00
CA GLY A 48 19.45 5.69 9.78
C GLY A 48 18.51 5.95 8.59
N ALA A 49 18.93 6.78 7.66
CA ALA A 49 18.16 7.13 6.49
C ALA A 49 17.69 5.89 5.69
N PRO A 50 16.48 5.88 5.17
CA PRO A 50 16.06 4.85 4.20
C PRO A 50 16.99 4.87 2.98
N LYS A 51 17.23 3.68 2.42
CA LYS A 51 17.95 3.57 1.15
C LYS A 51 17.05 2.86 0.14
N TRP A 52 16.34 3.65 -0.65
CA TRP A 52 15.51 3.16 -1.75
C TRP A 52 16.25 3.35 -3.06
N GLU A 53 16.40 2.28 -3.83
CA GLU A 53 17.15 2.29 -5.08
C GLU A 53 16.63 1.26 -6.06
N ILE A 54 16.86 1.51 -7.34
CA ILE A 54 16.61 0.53 -8.40
C ILE A 54 17.77 -0.45 -8.47
N LEU A 55 17.44 -1.73 -8.46
CA LEU A 55 18.39 -2.85 -8.62
C LEU A 55 17.96 -3.77 -9.75
N LYS A 56 18.93 -4.43 -10.38
CA LYS A 56 18.66 -5.55 -11.30
C LYS A 56 18.31 -6.80 -10.49
N GLU A 57 17.26 -7.51 -10.92
CA GLU A 57 16.81 -8.75 -10.30
C GLU A 57 16.26 -9.71 -11.36
N GLU A 58 17.02 -10.75 -11.69
CA GLU A 58 16.69 -11.69 -12.75
C GLU A 58 15.44 -12.53 -12.49
N SER A 59 15.06 -12.67 -11.22
CA SER A 59 13.84 -13.38 -10.83
C SER A 59 12.62 -12.47 -10.71
N ALA A 60 12.74 -11.17 -11.06
CA ALA A 60 11.62 -10.21 -10.97
C ALA A 60 10.44 -10.66 -11.83
N PRO A 61 9.19 -10.40 -11.40
CA PRO A 61 7.99 -10.63 -12.20
C PRO A 61 8.01 -9.84 -13.50
N SER A 62 8.32 -8.55 -13.47
CA SER A 62 8.76 -7.78 -14.64
C SER A 62 10.27 -7.58 -14.58
N LYS A 63 10.90 -7.50 -15.73
CA LYS A 63 12.37 -7.48 -15.83
C LYS A 63 12.83 -6.24 -16.59
N PRO A 64 14.04 -5.74 -16.30
CA PRO A 64 15.08 -6.32 -15.45
C PRO A 64 15.21 -5.72 -14.05
N ASN A 65 14.40 -4.76 -13.66
CA ASN A 65 14.62 -3.92 -12.48
C ASN A 65 13.52 -4.02 -11.43
N VAL A 66 13.90 -3.81 -10.17
CA VAL A 66 12.99 -3.73 -9.02
C VAL A 66 13.27 -2.46 -8.22
N LEU A 67 12.29 -1.98 -7.45
CA LEU A 67 12.53 -0.99 -6.40
C LEU A 67 12.88 -1.72 -5.11
N ALA A 68 14.03 -1.40 -4.52
CA ALA A 68 14.55 -2.06 -3.33
C ALA A 68 14.72 -1.09 -2.16
N GLN A 69 14.31 -1.49 -0.96
CA GLN A 69 14.81 -0.91 0.29
C GLN A 69 16.00 -1.75 0.75
N THR A 70 17.19 -1.15 0.85
CA THR A 70 18.46 -1.87 1.10
C THR A 70 19.18 -1.47 2.38
N SER A 71 18.69 -0.47 3.13
CA SER A 71 19.27 -0.11 4.43
C SER A 71 19.02 -1.22 5.46
N THR A 72 20.08 -1.60 6.18
CA THR A 72 20.08 -2.66 7.20
C THR A 72 20.10 -2.11 8.64
N ASP A 73 19.67 -0.87 8.82
CA ASP A 73 19.57 -0.25 10.14
C ASP A 73 18.51 -0.94 11.00
N ARG A 74 18.89 -1.38 12.19
CA ARG A 74 18.08 -2.21 13.10
C ARG A 74 17.23 -1.44 14.09
N THR A 75 17.14 -0.13 13.99
CA THR A 75 16.28 0.68 14.86
C THR A 75 14.83 0.19 14.75
N SER A 76 14.31 -0.41 15.80
CA SER A 76 13.05 -1.20 15.73
C SER A 76 11.81 -0.37 15.42
N GLY A 77 11.79 0.89 15.80
CA GLY A 77 10.71 1.84 15.49
C GLY A 77 10.82 2.50 14.13
N ARG A 78 11.84 2.23 13.36
CA ARG A 78 12.11 2.84 12.06
C ARG A 78 11.20 2.25 10.98
N PHE A 79 10.47 3.11 10.25
CA PHE A 79 9.57 2.71 9.16
C PHE A 79 9.94 3.44 7.86
N PRO A 80 10.80 2.86 7.02
CA PRO A 80 11.13 3.39 5.70
C PRO A 80 9.92 3.40 4.77
N LEU A 81 9.72 4.52 4.07
CA LEU A 81 8.64 4.78 3.14
C LEU A 81 9.18 5.18 1.76
N ALA A 82 8.61 4.63 0.69
CA ALA A 82 8.72 5.17 -0.66
C ALA A 82 7.30 5.59 -1.11
N ILE A 83 7.11 6.88 -1.30
CA ILE A 83 5.80 7.48 -1.59
C ILE A 83 5.74 7.88 -3.05
N TYR A 84 4.69 7.45 -3.75
CA TYR A 84 4.44 7.80 -5.15
C TYR A 84 3.72 9.14 -5.22
N ASP A 85 4.39 10.16 -5.75
CA ASP A 85 3.93 11.55 -5.71
C ASP A 85 2.84 11.88 -6.72
N LYS A 86 2.70 11.05 -7.77
CA LYS A 86 1.79 11.32 -8.89
C LYS A 86 0.37 10.78 -8.70
N ALA A 87 0.07 10.15 -7.56
CA ALA A 87 -1.26 9.66 -7.24
C ALA A 87 -1.71 10.13 -5.86
N SER A 88 -2.93 10.63 -5.80
CA SER A 88 -3.65 10.93 -4.56
C SER A 88 -5.06 10.40 -4.74
N ILE A 89 -5.41 9.34 -4.01
CA ILE A 89 -6.68 8.62 -4.20
C ILE A 89 -7.42 8.49 -2.88
N ARG A 90 -8.74 8.52 -2.94
CA ARG A 90 -9.62 8.35 -1.79
C ARG A 90 -10.07 6.91 -1.66
N ASP A 91 -10.58 6.35 -2.76
CA ASP A 91 -11.10 4.99 -2.87
C ASP A 91 -10.46 4.28 -4.06
N GLY A 92 -10.15 2.99 -3.91
CA GLY A 92 -9.46 2.25 -4.96
C GLY A 92 -8.81 0.97 -4.46
N SER A 93 -7.80 0.53 -5.18
CA SER A 93 -6.97 -0.61 -4.78
C SER A 93 -5.49 -0.40 -5.07
N LEU A 94 -4.66 -1.01 -4.28
CA LEU A 94 -3.22 -1.13 -4.47
C LEU A 94 -2.83 -2.59 -4.51
N THR A 95 -1.91 -2.91 -5.41
CA THR A 95 -1.28 -4.23 -5.47
C THR A 95 0.23 -4.05 -5.66
N VAL A 96 1.02 -4.90 -5.05
CA VAL A 96 2.47 -4.98 -5.27
C VAL A 96 2.91 -6.43 -5.19
N THR A 97 3.89 -6.79 -5.98
CA THR A 97 4.61 -8.05 -5.82
C THR A 97 5.92 -7.75 -5.09
N PHE A 98 6.18 -8.43 -3.98
CA PHE A 98 7.35 -8.19 -3.15
C PHE A 98 8.13 -9.48 -2.87
N LYS A 99 9.42 -9.34 -2.56
CA LYS A 99 10.30 -10.42 -2.12
C LYS A 99 11.15 -9.94 -0.95
N THR A 100 10.99 -10.55 0.23
CA THR A 100 11.86 -10.26 1.38
C THR A 100 13.21 -10.94 1.17
N ILE A 101 14.30 -10.18 1.22
CA ILE A 101 15.66 -10.68 0.95
C ILE A 101 16.38 -11.03 2.24
N SER A 102 16.39 -10.11 3.19
CA SER A 102 17.05 -10.28 4.48
C SER A 102 16.51 -9.33 5.53
N GLY A 103 16.90 -9.55 6.76
CA GLY A 103 16.60 -8.79 7.97
C GLY A 103 16.65 -9.73 9.16
N LYS A 104 17.24 -9.29 10.26
CA LYS A 104 17.28 -10.05 11.53
C LYS A 104 16.19 -9.59 12.49
N GLY A 105 15.89 -8.30 12.49
CA GLY A 105 14.83 -7.69 13.28
C GLY A 105 13.46 -7.81 12.62
N ASP A 106 13.44 -7.61 11.29
CA ASP A 106 12.21 -7.70 10.49
C ASP A 106 12.50 -8.18 9.06
N GLN A 107 11.50 -8.83 8.43
CA GLN A 107 11.46 -9.10 7.01
C GLN A 107 10.06 -8.73 6.51
N ALA A 108 9.83 -7.44 6.33
CA ALA A 108 8.51 -6.87 6.12
C ALA A 108 8.40 -6.14 4.80
N ALA A 109 7.23 -6.26 4.19
CA ALA A 109 6.77 -5.47 3.05
C ALA A 109 5.39 -4.87 3.37
N GLY A 110 5.09 -3.69 2.85
CA GLY A 110 3.79 -3.07 3.06
C GLY A 110 3.33 -2.14 1.95
N LEU A 111 2.01 -1.94 1.89
CA LEU A 111 1.32 -0.97 1.04
C LEU A 111 0.77 0.16 1.89
N VAL A 112 1.03 1.39 1.46
CA VAL A 112 0.58 2.62 2.13
C VAL A 112 -0.50 3.29 1.30
N TRP A 113 -1.56 3.77 1.95
CA TRP A 113 -2.61 4.57 1.31
C TRP A 113 -3.10 5.70 2.23
N ARG A 114 -3.78 6.65 1.64
CA ARG A 114 -4.23 7.89 2.30
C ARG A 114 -3.11 8.56 3.08
N TYR A 115 -1.88 8.48 2.53
CA TYR A 115 -0.70 9.12 3.12
C TYR A 115 -0.82 10.63 3.00
N GLN A 116 -0.73 11.30 4.13
CA GLN A 116 -0.72 12.77 4.25
C GLN A 116 0.70 13.28 4.50
N ASP A 117 1.40 12.63 5.41
CA ASP A 117 2.78 12.88 5.80
C ASP A 117 3.40 11.63 6.47
N PRO A 118 4.70 11.63 6.87
CA PRO A 118 5.34 10.47 7.50
C PRO A 118 4.71 10.01 8.82
N ASP A 119 3.86 10.81 9.42
CA ASP A 119 3.26 10.59 10.73
C ASP A 119 1.75 10.25 10.66
N ASN A 120 1.13 10.30 9.43
CA ASN A 120 -0.30 10.14 9.23
C ASN A 120 -0.64 9.36 7.95
N TYR A 121 -0.94 8.06 8.07
CA TYR A 121 -1.28 7.18 6.93
C TYR A 121 -1.85 5.83 7.40
N TYR A 122 -2.44 5.06 6.48
CA TYR A 122 -2.70 3.64 6.65
C TYR A 122 -1.60 2.79 6.03
N ILE A 123 -1.38 1.61 6.62
CA ILE A 123 -0.40 0.63 6.14
C ILE A 123 -0.90 -0.80 6.39
N VAL A 124 -0.80 -1.67 5.40
CA VAL A 124 -0.88 -3.12 5.56
C VAL A 124 0.52 -3.71 5.44
N ARG A 125 0.92 -4.52 6.41
CA ARG A 125 2.23 -5.18 6.49
C ARG A 125 2.08 -6.69 6.36
N ALA A 126 2.84 -7.31 5.47
CA ALA A 126 3.17 -8.72 5.47
C ALA A 126 4.58 -8.90 6.05
N ASN A 127 4.79 -9.89 6.95
CA ASN A 127 6.08 -10.12 7.61
C ASN A 127 6.46 -11.60 7.58
N ALA A 128 7.59 -11.90 6.94
CA ALA A 128 8.09 -13.27 6.76
C ALA A 128 8.84 -13.84 7.98
N LEU A 129 9.15 -13.05 9.00
CA LEU A 129 9.67 -13.56 10.28
C LEU A 129 8.56 -13.91 11.26
N GLU A 130 7.43 -13.18 11.19
CA GLU A 130 6.29 -13.35 12.08
C GLU A 130 5.19 -14.23 11.46
N ASP A 131 5.27 -14.54 10.18
CA ASP A 131 4.23 -15.25 9.40
C ASP A 131 2.84 -14.67 9.64
N ASN A 132 2.71 -13.33 9.50
CA ASN A 132 1.45 -12.63 9.70
C ASN A 132 1.24 -11.47 8.73
N VAL A 133 -0.03 -11.08 8.61
CA VAL A 133 -0.45 -9.87 7.91
C VAL A 133 -1.22 -8.99 8.89
N VAL A 134 -0.80 -7.74 9.04
CA VAL A 134 -1.40 -6.80 9.99
C VAL A 134 -1.67 -5.47 9.30
N LEU A 135 -2.85 -4.92 9.52
CA LEU A 135 -3.21 -3.59 9.08
C LEU A 135 -3.09 -2.61 10.25
N TYR A 136 -2.50 -1.45 9.98
CA TYR A 136 -2.32 -0.40 10.97
C TYR A 136 -2.79 0.94 10.43
N LYS A 137 -3.09 1.84 11.33
CA LYS A 137 -2.96 3.27 11.12
C LYS A 137 -1.69 3.79 11.79
N VAL A 138 -1.04 4.76 11.19
CA VAL A 138 -0.06 5.63 11.84
C VAL A 138 -0.73 6.98 11.98
N GLU A 139 -0.95 7.42 13.19
CA GLU A 139 -1.61 8.67 13.53
C GLU A 139 -0.73 9.43 14.52
N ARG A 140 -0.28 10.64 14.15
CA ARG A 140 0.63 11.46 14.97
C ARG A 140 1.88 10.67 15.43
N ARG A 141 2.48 9.91 14.52
CA ARG A 141 3.63 9.00 14.71
C ARG A 141 3.30 7.68 15.41
N GLU A 142 2.18 7.57 16.11
CA GLU A 142 1.80 6.35 16.81
C GLU A 142 1.24 5.30 15.82
N ARG A 143 1.84 4.10 15.81
CA ARG A 143 1.36 2.99 15.00
C ARG A 143 0.45 2.09 15.81
N VAL A 144 -0.82 2.06 15.45
CA VAL A 144 -1.88 1.27 16.09
C VAL A 144 -2.36 0.18 15.15
N SER A 145 -2.34 -1.07 15.60
CA SER A 145 -2.94 -2.19 14.83
C SER A 145 -4.46 -2.12 14.86
N LEU A 146 -5.06 -2.37 13.71
CA LEU A 146 -6.51 -2.43 13.54
C LEU A 146 -6.92 -3.91 13.48
N ALA A 147 -7.86 -4.29 14.34
CA ALA A 147 -8.33 -5.67 14.41
C ALA A 147 -9.17 -6.03 13.17
N PRO A 148 -9.05 -7.28 12.66
CA PRO A 148 -9.94 -7.77 11.61
C PRO A 148 -11.40 -7.72 12.04
N LYS A 149 -12.31 -7.37 11.12
CA LYS A 149 -13.75 -7.33 11.36
C LYS A 149 -14.27 -8.68 11.85
N GLY A 150 -15.08 -8.65 12.89
CA GLY A 150 -15.60 -9.86 13.52
C GLY A 150 -14.65 -10.53 14.53
N SER A 151 -13.42 -10.00 14.71
CA SER A 151 -12.49 -10.47 15.75
C SER A 151 -12.55 -9.60 17.01
N PRO A 152 -12.04 -10.10 18.16
CA PRO A 152 -11.86 -9.27 19.35
C PRO A 152 -11.01 -8.01 19.04
N ALA A 153 -11.36 -6.88 19.68
CA ALA A 153 -10.76 -5.56 19.39
C ALA A 153 -9.22 -5.47 19.52
N LYS A 154 -8.60 -6.40 20.26
CA LYS A 154 -7.13 -6.45 20.42
C LYS A 154 -6.46 -7.52 19.55
N THR A 155 -7.17 -8.11 18.58
CA THR A 155 -6.58 -9.09 17.67
C THR A 155 -5.50 -8.45 16.81
N TYR A 156 -4.31 -9.03 16.86
CA TYR A 156 -3.14 -8.53 16.14
C TYR A 156 -3.05 -9.18 14.75
N GLY A 157 -3.80 -8.64 13.78
CA GLY A 157 -3.80 -9.13 12.41
C GLY A 157 -4.25 -10.59 12.25
N VAL A 158 -3.74 -11.24 11.22
CA VAL A 158 -4.05 -12.62 10.85
C VAL A 158 -2.75 -13.39 10.65
N GLN A 159 -2.66 -14.61 11.21
CA GLN A 159 -1.57 -15.54 10.92
C GLN A 159 -1.70 -15.99 9.47
N HIS A 160 -0.66 -15.79 8.70
CA HIS A 160 -0.58 -16.16 7.29
C HIS A 160 0.88 -16.35 6.90
N LYS A 161 1.20 -17.52 6.36
CA LYS A 161 2.57 -17.84 5.94
C LYS A 161 3.04 -16.90 4.85
N ILE A 162 4.16 -16.21 5.10
CA ILE A 162 4.84 -15.36 4.12
C ILE A 162 6.20 -16.00 3.80
N PRO A 163 6.35 -16.61 2.63
CA PRO A 163 7.59 -17.30 2.30
C PRO A 163 8.75 -16.31 2.11
N LYS A 164 9.90 -16.63 2.71
CA LYS A 164 11.13 -15.82 2.55
C LYS A 164 11.71 -16.00 1.16
N GLN A 165 12.35 -14.96 0.63
CA GLN A 165 13.03 -14.99 -0.68
C GLN A 165 12.14 -15.49 -1.84
N THR A 166 10.83 -15.32 -1.71
CA THR A 166 9.84 -15.72 -2.70
C THR A 166 8.98 -14.54 -3.07
N TRP A 167 8.69 -14.38 -4.34
CA TRP A 167 7.78 -13.36 -4.83
C TRP A 167 6.36 -13.65 -4.34
N THR A 168 5.78 -12.70 -3.63
CA THR A 168 4.45 -12.77 -3.03
C THR A 168 3.66 -11.51 -3.41
N ARG A 169 2.40 -11.64 -3.75
CA ARG A 169 1.53 -10.52 -4.10
C ARG A 169 0.73 -10.07 -2.88
N LEU A 170 0.88 -8.81 -2.49
CA LEU A 170 0.07 -8.14 -1.47
C LEU A 170 -0.88 -7.17 -2.15
N ALA A 171 -2.15 -7.18 -1.74
CA ALA A 171 -3.15 -6.24 -2.23
C ALA A 171 -4.02 -5.67 -1.10
N VAL A 172 -4.45 -4.43 -1.27
CA VAL A 172 -5.47 -3.79 -0.43
C VAL A 172 -6.48 -3.07 -1.32
N THR A 173 -7.76 -3.30 -1.07
CA THR A 173 -8.86 -2.49 -1.62
C THR A 173 -9.43 -1.64 -0.49
N PHE A 174 -9.65 -0.36 -0.75
CA PHE A 174 -10.21 0.58 0.23
C PHE A 174 -11.35 1.39 -0.41
N ALA A 175 -12.49 1.37 0.29
CA ALA A 175 -13.70 2.08 -0.11
C ALA A 175 -14.40 2.62 1.14
N GLY A 176 -14.55 3.93 1.23
CA GLY A 176 -15.02 4.57 2.47
C GLY A 176 -14.15 4.19 3.67
N ASN A 177 -14.73 3.57 4.67
CA ASN A 177 -14.06 3.11 5.88
C ASN A 177 -13.71 1.61 5.89
N VAL A 178 -13.95 0.88 4.79
CA VAL A 178 -13.74 -0.57 4.67
C VAL A 178 -12.49 -0.86 3.87
N PHE A 179 -11.62 -1.71 4.43
CA PHE A 179 -10.36 -2.13 3.83
C PHE A 179 -10.31 -3.65 3.72
N THR A 180 -10.15 -4.17 2.51
CA THR A 180 -9.99 -5.61 2.25
C THR A 180 -8.57 -5.92 1.86
N VAL A 181 -7.92 -6.84 2.56
CA VAL A 181 -6.54 -7.27 2.31
C VAL A 181 -6.51 -8.66 1.71
N SER A 182 -5.67 -8.86 0.71
CA SER A 182 -5.43 -10.15 0.07
C SER A 182 -3.94 -10.44 -0.09
N VAL A 183 -3.56 -11.70 0.01
CA VAL A 183 -2.22 -12.23 -0.32
C VAL A 183 -2.39 -13.32 -1.37
N ASP A 184 -1.63 -13.23 -2.47
CA ASP A 184 -1.67 -14.14 -3.62
C ASP A 184 -3.11 -14.39 -4.14
N GLY A 185 -3.94 -13.34 -4.10
CA GLY A 185 -5.34 -13.36 -4.54
C GLY A 185 -6.33 -13.90 -3.51
N GLN A 186 -5.86 -14.48 -2.41
CA GLN A 186 -6.73 -14.94 -1.32
C GLN A 186 -7.06 -13.79 -0.36
N LYS A 187 -8.34 -13.51 -0.10
CA LYS A 187 -8.78 -12.55 0.94
C LYS A 187 -8.32 -13.05 2.31
N ILE A 188 -7.55 -12.22 3.02
CA ILE A 188 -6.99 -12.53 4.34
C ILE A 188 -7.83 -11.91 5.45
N MET A 189 -8.22 -10.64 5.29
CA MET A 189 -8.99 -9.93 6.29
C MET A 189 -9.75 -8.76 5.68
N GLU A 190 -10.74 -8.30 6.44
CA GLU A 190 -11.42 -7.03 6.27
C GLU A 190 -11.29 -6.22 7.56
N VAL A 191 -11.08 -4.92 7.44
CA VAL A 191 -10.89 -4.00 8.57
C VAL A 191 -11.75 -2.77 8.33
N GLU A 192 -12.29 -2.18 9.40
CA GLU A 192 -13.01 -0.91 9.34
C GLU A 192 -12.31 0.14 10.20
N ASP A 193 -12.00 1.30 9.61
CA ASP A 193 -11.49 2.48 10.32
C ASP A 193 -11.81 3.74 9.51
N GLN A 194 -12.09 4.85 10.20
CA GLN A 194 -12.48 6.12 9.58
C GLN A 194 -11.55 7.29 9.94
N THR A 195 -10.36 7.00 10.47
CA THR A 195 -9.41 8.03 10.94
C THR A 195 -9.00 8.98 9.81
N PHE A 196 -8.64 8.43 8.65
CA PHE A 196 -8.32 9.22 7.46
C PHE A 196 -9.38 8.96 6.39
N SER A 197 -10.30 9.90 6.18
CA SER A 197 -11.42 9.77 5.23
C SER A 197 -11.19 10.48 3.90
N GLY A 198 -10.21 11.38 3.83
CA GLY A 198 -9.84 12.12 2.63
C GLY A 198 -8.93 11.34 1.67
N PRO A 199 -8.70 11.87 0.45
CA PRO A 199 -7.67 11.34 -0.43
C PRO A 199 -6.27 11.54 0.15
N GLY A 200 -5.33 10.70 -0.27
CA GLY A 200 -3.92 10.84 0.09
C GLY A 200 -3.04 10.06 -0.87
N LYS A 201 -1.72 10.30 -0.76
CA LYS A 201 -0.75 9.59 -1.58
C LYS A 201 -0.72 8.09 -1.24
N VAL A 202 -0.07 7.34 -2.09
CA VAL A 202 0.11 5.89 -1.96
C VAL A 202 1.59 5.54 -2.02
N GLY A 203 1.97 4.34 -1.55
CA GLY A 203 3.38 3.98 -1.56
C GLY A 203 3.68 2.62 -0.95
N LEU A 204 4.97 2.41 -0.72
CA LEU A 204 5.57 1.20 -0.19
C LEU A 204 6.19 1.46 1.18
N TRP A 205 6.29 0.41 1.97
CA TRP A 205 6.73 0.47 3.36
C TRP A 205 7.59 -0.73 3.72
N THR A 206 8.58 -0.51 4.58
CA THR A 206 9.31 -1.58 5.26
C THR A 206 9.50 -1.25 6.73
N LYS A 207 10.13 -2.14 7.49
CA LYS A 207 10.42 -1.94 8.92
C LYS A 207 11.86 -2.30 9.23
N ALA A 208 12.49 -1.49 10.09
CA ALA A 208 13.83 -1.71 10.63
C ALA A 208 14.84 -2.10 9.54
N ASP A 209 15.48 -3.27 9.70
CA ASP A 209 16.50 -3.81 8.82
C ASP A 209 16.00 -4.69 7.67
N SER A 210 14.70 -4.58 7.34
CA SER A 210 14.12 -5.33 6.22
C SER A 210 14.73 -4.89 4.90
N VAL A 211 15.50 -5.78 4.26
CA VAL A 211 15.87 -5.65 2.85
C VAL A 211 14.77 -6.32 2.03
N THR A 212 14.06 -5.54 1.24
CA THR A 212 12.87 -5.99 0.50
C THR A 212 12.86 -5.41 -0.90
N TYR A 213 12.56 -6.26 -1.88
CA TYR A 213 12.37 -5.90 -3.28
C TYR A 213 10.88 -5.80 -3.61
N PHE A 214 10.54 -4.85 -4.46
CA PHE A 214 9.18 -4.57 -4.91
C PHE A 214 9.12 -4.43 -6.42
N ASP A 215 8.07 -5.00 -7.00
CA ASP A 215 7.80 -4.95 -8.43
C ASP A 215 6.30 -4.89 -8.70
N ASP A 216 5.91 -4.52 -9.94
CA ASP A 216 4.51 -4.45 -10.38
C ASP A 216 3.61 -3.67 -9.41
N PHE A 217 4.01 -2.47 -9.01
CA PHE A 217 3.15 -1.62 -8.16
C PHE A 217 1.98 -1.09 -8.97
N LYS A 218 0.77 -1.55 -8.66
CA LYS A 218 -0.45 -1.20 -9.37
C LYS A 218 -1.37 -0.35 -8.51
N ILE A 219 -1.92 0.70 -9.11
CA ILE A 219 -2.89 1.62 -8.51
C ILE A 219 -4.16 1.58 -9.36
N GLU A 220 -5.31 1.39 -8.73
CA GLU A 220 -6.63 1.53 -9.36
C GLU A 220 -7.45 2.51 -8.53
N SER A 221 -7.86 3.63 -9.12
CA SER A 221 -8.74 4.62 -8.48
C SER A 221 -10.20 4.41 -8.91
N LYS A 222 -11.12 4.60 -7.98
CA LYS A 222 -12.57 4.61 -8.22
C LYS A 222 -13.11 6.02 -8.16
#